data_3e0e6e8082cb99423d96d446f2a51848
#
_entry.id   3e0e6e8082cb99423d96d446f2a51848
#
_cell.length_a   1.000
_cell.length_b   1.000
_cell.length_c   1.000
_cell.angle_alpha   90.00
_cell.angle_beta   90.00
_cell.angle_gamma   90.00
#
_symmetry.space_group_name_H-M   'P 1'
#
loop_
_entity.id
_entity.type
_entity.pdbx_description
1 polymer ?
#
loop_
_entity_poly.entity_id
_entity_poly.type
_entity_poly.pdbx_seq_one_letter_code
_entity_poly.pdbx_strand_id
1 'polypeptide(L)'
;LLEKLGAERCEIERPDLSKHIPEAKQIDAVLDLVGNSVVLDSLAMLRRGGRSCLAGWLGGLDPIPDFDPLLQMASGVYLTFFGSFVFGTPGFPLSDVPLQEIAADAASGRLDVKPVRVFRFDEIREAHRVMEANEARGKMVVVHD
;
A
#
# COMPACT_ATOMS: atom_id res chain seq x y z
N LEU A 1 -14.97 5.00 1.18
CA LEU A 1 -14.67 3.60 0.81
C LEU A 1 -13.93 2.89 1.94
N LEU A 2 -12.79 3.37 2.41
CA LEU A 2 -11.95 2.71 3.41
C LEU A 2 -12.71 2.45 4.73
N GLU A 3 -13.49 3.41 5.21
CA GLU A 3 -14.33 3.22 6.41
C GLU A 3 -15.35 2.10 6.23
N LYS A 4 -15.93 1.97 5.02
CA LYS A 4 -16.84 0.85 4.68
C LYS A 4 -16.14 -0.51 4.66
N LEU A 5 -14.82 -0.51 4.48
CA LEU A 5 -13.97 -1.70 4.52
C LEU A 5 -13.43 -2.00 5.92
N GLY A 6 -13.83 -1.22 6.92
CA GLY A 6 -13.46 -1.44 8.32
C GLY A 6 -12.30 -0.60 8.84
N ALA A 7 -11.84 0.41 8.07
CA ALA A 7 -10.88 1.35 8.61
C ALA A 7 -11.54 2.20 9.70
N GLU A 8 -10.96 2.21 10.90
CA GLU A 8 -11.46 3.00 12.03
C GLU A 8 -11.32 4.50 11.77
N ARG A 9 -10.26 4.87 11.03
CA ARG A 9 -9.96 6.26 10.69
C ARG A 9 -9.28 6.34 9.33
N CYS A 10 -9.60 7.40 8.59
CA CYS A 10 -8.99 7.71 7.31
C CYS A 10 -8.44 9.13 7.37
N GLU A 11 -7.20 9.29 6.97
CA GLU A 11 -6.55 10.59 6.85
C GLU A 11 -6.21 10.88 5.38
N ILE A 12 -6.27 12.15 5.02
CA ILE A 12 -5.79 12.59 3.72
C ILE A 12 -4.27 12.72 3.80
N GLU A 13 -3.59 12.10 2.87
CA GLU A 13 -2.14 12.20 2.75
C GLU A 13 -1.71 13.67 2.63
N ARG A 14 -0.68 14.02 3.38
CA ARG A 14 -0.03 15.33 3.36
C ARG A 14 1.39 15.20 3.91
N PRO A 15 2.28 16.14 3.58
CA PRO A 15 3.61 16.15 4.18
C PRO A 15 3.52 16.18 5.71
N ASP A 16 4.41 15.46 6.37
CA ASP A 16 4.49 15.37 7.84
C ASP A 16 3.18 14.93 8.51
N LEU A 17 2.45 13.99 7.92
CA LEU A 17 1.20 13.47 8.47
C LEU A 17 1.36 13.02 9.93
N SER A 18 2.51 12.44 10.30
CA SER A 18 2.84 12.04 11.66
C SER A 18 2.74 13.17 12.69
N LYS A 19 2.90 14.43 12.29
CA LYS A 19 2.75 15.60 13.17
C LYS A 19 1.28 16.00 13.39
N HIS A 20 0.37 15.42 12.62
CA HIS A 20 -1.04 15.79 12.60
C HIS A 20 -1.98 14.71 13.12
N ILE A 21 -1.49 13.51 13.38
CA ILE A 21 -2.24 12.43 13.97
C ILE A 21 -1.90 12.29 15.46
N PRO A 22 -2.90 12.26 16.35
CA PRO A 22 -2.66 12.18 17.80
C PRO A 22 -2.02 10.87 18.24
N GLU A 23 -2.18 9.80 17.46
CA GLU A 23 -1.61 8.47 17.72
C GLU A 23 -0.16 8.33 17.25
N ALA A 24 0.46 9.37 16.69
CA ALA A 24 1.87 9.35 16.33
C ALA A 24 2.73 8.92 17.53
N LYS A 25 3.73 8.06 17.26
CA LYS A 25 4.58 7.37 18.28
C LYS A 25 3.84 6.33 19.15
N GLN A 26 2.61 5.98 18.80
CA GLN A 26 1.84 4.93 19.46
C GLN A 26 1.47 3.78 18.51
N ILE A 27 1.71 3.95 17.20
CA ILE A 27 1.36 2.96 16.17
C ILE A 27 2.30 1.76 16.28
N ASP A 28 1.73 0.57 16.32
CA ASP A 28 2.45 -0.70 16.42
C ASP A 28 3.13 -1.10 15.11
N ALA A 29 2.42 -0.93 14.00
CA ALA A 29 2.89 -1.37 12.69
C ALA A 29 2.38 -0.43 11.57
N VAL A 30 3.24 -0.22 10.57
CA VAL A 30 2.92 0.50 9.34
C VAL A 30 3.19 -0.41 8.16
N LEU A 31 2.21 -0.55 7.28
CA LEU A 31 2.38 -1.09 5.93
C LEU A 31 2.44 0.08 4.96
N ASP A 32 3.61 0.35 4.43
CA ASP A 32 3.87 1.48 3.55
C ASP A 32 3.85 1.02 2.09
N LEU A 33 2.85 1.47 1.33
CA LEU A 33 2.67 1.17 -0.09
C LEU A 33 3.11 2.33 -1.00
N VAL A 34 3.46 3.46 -0.42
CA VAL A 34 3.87 4.67 -1.14
C VAL A 34 5.38 4.69 -1.35
N GLY A 35 6.13 4.36 -0.33
CA GLY A 35 7.56 4.14 -0.43
C GLY A 35 8.40 5.37 -0.10
N ASN A 36 9.53 5.50 -0.81
CA ASN A 36 10.63 6.37 -0.44
C ASN A 36 10.24 7.81 -0.06
N SER A 37 9.20 8.35 -0.67
CA SER A 37 8.74 9.72 -0.39
C SER A 37 8.10 9.92 0.99
N VAL A 38 7.60 8.85 1.64
CA VAL A 38 6.88 8.92 2.92
C VAL A 38 7.48 8.06 4.02
N VAL A 39 8.53 7.28 3.74
CA VAL A 39 9.14 6.34 4.70
C VAL A 39 9.52 7.02 6.01
N LEU A 40 10.11 8.22 5.97
CA LEU A 40 10.52 8.92 7.18
C LEU A 40 9.33 9.32 8.04
N ASP A 41 8.25 9.72 7.42
CA ASP A 41 7.00 10.05 8.12
C ASP A 41 6.34 8.78 8.69
N SER A 42 6.33 7.69 7.94
CA SER A 42 5.90 6.36 8.40
C SER A 42 6.69 5.89 9.63
N LEU A 43 8.01 6.09 9.65
CA LEU A 43 8.85 5.77 10.82
C LEU A 43 8.55 6.66 12.02
N ALA A 44 8.24 7.94 11.79
CA ALA A 44 7.91 8.89 12.85
C ALA A 44 6.59 8.57 13.56
N MET A 45 5.70 7.79 12.94
CA MET A 45 4.43 7.35 13.52
C MET A 45 4.61 6.21 14.52
N LEU A 46 5.69 5.42 14.42
CA LEU A 46 5.87 4.19 15.17
C LEU A 46 6.25 4.43 16.62
N ARG A 47 5.71 3.61 17.51
CA ARG A 47 6.20 3.48 18.88
C ARG A 47 7.55 2.76 18.93
N ARG A 48 8.22 2.80 20.06
CA ARG A 48 9.39 1.94 20.33
C ARG A 48 9.05 0.46 20.12
N GLY A 49 9.93 -0.25 19.43
CA GLY A 49 9.72 -1.66 19.08
C GLY A 49 8.65 -1.89 18.00
N GLY A 50 8.12 -0.82 17.38
CA GLY A 50 7.18 -0.90 16.28
C GLY A 50 7.82 -1.42 14.99
N ARG A 51 7.01 -1.71 13.99
CA ARG A 51 7.45 -2.31 12.72
C ARG A 51 6.95 -1.52 11.53
N SER A 52 7.82 -1.22 10.59
CA SER A 52 7.44 -0.71 9.27
C SER A 52 7.79 -1.74 8.20
N CYS A 53 6.84 -2.04 7.34
CA CYS A 53 7.06 -2.83 6.14
C CYS A 53 6.85 -1.95 4.92
N LEU A 54 7.94 -1.68 4.21
CA LEU A 54 7.92 -1.01 2.92
C LEU A 54 7.60 -2.03 1.83
N ALA A 55 6.42 -1.92 1.22
CA ALA A 55 5.90 -2.90 0.27
C ALA A 55 5.41 -2.28 -1.05
N GLY A 56 5.66 -0.99 -1.28
CA GLY A 56 5.27 -0.32 -2.50
C GLY A 56 6.10 0.92 -2.83
N TRP A 57 5.94 1.42 -4.05
CA TRP A 57 6.67 2.55 -4.60
C TRP A 57 5.78 3.50 -5.41
N LEU A 58 4.58 3.74 -4.95
CA LEU A 58 3.67 4.68 -5.60
C LEU A 58 4.20 6.11 -5.61
N GLY A 59 5.05 6.46 -4.63
CA GLY A 59 5.67 7.77 -4.51
C GLY A 59 6.97 7.95 -5.29
N GLY A 60 7.35 6.96 -6.14
CA GLY A 60 8.56 7.02 -6.97
C GLY A 60 9.70 6.16 -6.46
N LEU A 61 10.82 6.18 -7.22
CA LEU A 61 12.00 5.34 -6.99
C LEU A 61 13.22 6.15 -6.52
N ASP A 62 13.06 7.44 -6.28
CA ASP A 62 14.17 8.27 -5.81
C ASP A 62 14.66 7.78 -4.44
N PRO A 63 15.97 7.80 -4.19
CA PRO A 63 16.51 7.46 -2.88
C PRO A 63 15.90 8.30 -1.77
N ILE A 64 15.82 7.75 -0.56
CA ILE A 64 15.42 8.50 0.63
C ILE A 64 16.55 9.49 0.96
N PRO A 65 16.35 10.81 0.79
CA PRO A 65 17.39 11.78 1.09
C PRO A 65 17.57 11.90 2.60
N ASP A 66 18.81 12.17 3.01
CA ASP A 66 19.18 12.53 4.39
C ASP A 66 18.67 11.57 5.47
N PHE A 67 18.59 10.26 5.14
CA PHE A 67 18.13 9.28 6.11
C PHE A 67 19.18 9.05 7.20
N ASP A 68 18.87 9.52 8.40
CA ASP A 68 19.67 9.29 9.62
C ASP A 68 18.87 8.44 10.61
N PRO A 69 19.19 7.14 10.75
CA PRO A 69 18.48 6.27 11.69
C PRO A 69 18.52 6.74 13.15
N LEU A 70 19.61 7.40 13.57
CA LEU A 70 19.73 7.91 14.93
C LEU A 70 18.68 8.99 15.25
N LEU A 71 18.41 9.85 14.29
CA LEU A 71 17.50 10.99 14.48
C LEU A 71 16.06 10.70 14.07
N GLN A 72 15.86 9.74 13.15
CA GLN A 72 14.57 9.55 12.47
C GLN A 72 13.87 8.23 12.80
N MET A 73 14.51 7.35 13.57
CA MET A 73 13.87 6.11 14.04
C MET A 73 13.78 6.09 15.56
N ALA A 74 12.63 5.67 16.08
CA ALA A 74 12.53 5.33 17.50
C ALA A 74 13.38 4.08 17.81
N SER A 75 13.94 4.02 19.01
CA SER A 75 14.76 2.89 19.42
C SER A 75 14.01 1.55 19.31
N GLY A 76 14.62 0.57 18.67
CA GLY A 76 14.07 -0.77 18.50
C GLY A 76 13.02 -0.89 17.40
N VAL A 77 12.82 0.13 16.56
CA VAL A 77 11.95 0.03 15.37
C VAL A 77 12.57 -0.90 14.35
N TYR A 78 11.74 -1.77 13.78
CA TYR A 78 12.11 -2.65 12.68
C TYR A 78 11.64 -2.04 11.36
N LEU A 79 12.57 -1.71 10.48
CA LEU A 79 12.29 -1.35 9.11
C LEU A 79 12.57 -2.56 8.22
N THR A 80 11.54 -3.05 7.53
CA THR A 80 11.64 -4.17 6.61
C THR A 80 11.17 -3.75 5.23
N PHE A 81 11.67 -4.47 4.24
CA PHE A 81 11.29 -4.33 2.86
C PHE A 81 10.67 -5.64 2.36
N PHE A 82 9.56 -5.55 1.65
CA PHE A 82 8.92 -6.67 1.00
C PHE A 82 8.64 -6.36 -0.48
N GLY A 83 9.22 -7.15 -1.36
CA GLY A 83 8.96 -7.08 -2.80
C GLY A 83 8.21 -8.33 -3.27
N SER A 84 7.01 -8.14 -3.81
CA SER A 84 6.17 -9.24 -4.30
C SER A 84 6.81 -10.09 -5.41
N PHE A 85 7.85 -9.58 -6.06
CA PHE A 85 8.65 -10.30 -7.06
C PHE A 85 9.43 -11.51 -6.50
N VAL A 86 9.52 -11.65 -5.16
CA VAL A 86 10.15 -12.82 -4.52
C VAL A 86 9.26 -14.06 -4.54
N PHE A 87 7.95 -13.93 -4.75
CA PHE A 87 7.04 -15.07 -4.84
C PHE A 87 7.42 -15.99 -6.00
N GLY A 88 7.41 -17.30 -5.73
CA GLY A 88 7.86 -18.33 -6.64
C GLY A 88 9.32 -18.74 -6.45
N THR A 89 10.07 -18.07 -5.56
CA THR A 89 11.41 -18.49 -5.14
C THR A 89 11.33 -19.50 -3.99
N PRO A 90 12.41 -20.29 -3.71
CA PRO A 90 12.39 -21.30 -2.64
C PRO A 90 12.04 -20.77 -1.26
N GLY A 91 12.40 -19.52 -0.95
CA GLY A 91 12.08 -18.90 0.34
C GLY A 91 10.66 -18.31 0.44
N PHE A 92 9.97 -18.16 -0.71
CA PHE A 92 8.64 -17.59 -0.84
C PHE A 92 7.83 -18.33 -1.92
N PRO A 93 7.47 -19.60 -1.68
CA PRO A 93 6.74 -20.38 -2.67
C PRO A 93 5.32 -19.81 -2.87
N LEU A 94 4.80 -19.91 -4.08
CA LEU A 94 3.43 -19.47 -4.39
C LEU A 94 2.37 -20.21 -3.57
N SER A 95 2.69 -21.42 -3.08
CA SER A 95 1.80 -22.19 -2.18
C SER A 95 1.50 -21.49 -0.86
N ASP A 96 2.34 -20.56 -0.44
CA ASP A 96 2.14 -19.79 0.80
C ASP A 96 1.11 -18.65 0.62
N VAL A 97 0.77 -18.35 -0.63
CA VAL A 97 -0.31 -17.39 -0.94
C VAL A 97 -1.64 -18.16 -1.00
N PRO A 98 -2.64 -17.84 -0.16
CA PRO A 98 -3.91 -18.59 -0.10
C PRO A 98 -4.83 -18.24 -1.26
N LEU A 99 -4.38 -18.44 -2.51
CA LEU A 99 -5.08 -18.03 -3.72
C LEU A 99 -6.46 -18.70 -3.86
N GLN A 100 -6.59 -19.96 -3.43
CA GLN A 100 -7.86 -20.69 -3.50
C GLN A 100 -8.90 -20.10 -2.51
N GLU A 101 -8.46 -19.72 -1.32
CA GLU A 101 -9.32 -19.08 -0.31
C GLU A 101 -9.75 -17.69 -0.80
N ILE A 102 -8.82 -16.90 -1.33
CA ILE A 102 -9.10 -15.59 -1.91
C ILE A 102 -10.11 -15.70 -3.07
N ALA A 103 -9.94 -16.68 -3.95
CA ALA A 103 -10.86 -16.93 -5.04
C ALA A 103 -12.25 -17.35 -4.55
N ALA A 104 -12.32 -18.21 -3.54
CA ALA A 104 -13.58 -18.63 -2.93
C ALA A 104 -14.30 -17.46 -2.23
N ASP A 105 -13.55 -16.59 -1.56
CA ASP A 105 -14.07 -15.40 -0.92
C ASP A 105 -14.60 -14.39 -1.94
N ALA A 106 -13.90 -14.20 -3.04
CA ALA A 106 -14.37 -13.39 -4.16
C ALA A 106 -15.66 -13.96 -4.78
N ALA A 107 -15.69 -15.28 -5.04
CA ALA A 107 -16.84 -15.95 -5.64
C ALA A 107 -18.08 -15.91 -4.72
N SER A 108 -17.90 -15.98 -3.41
CA SER A 108 -18.99 -15.91 -2.42
C SER A 108 -19.41 -14.46 -2.10
N GLY A 109 -18.71 -13.45 -2.60
CA GLY A 109 -18.96 -12.06 -2.30
C GLY A 109 -18.46 -11.58 -0.94
N ARG A 110 -17.66 -12.39 -0.23
CA ARG A 110 -16.99 -11.96 1.01
C ARG A 110 -15.89 -10.93 0.75
N LEU A 111 -15.24 -11.02 -0.42
CA LEU A 111 -14.36 -9.99 -0.93
C LEU A 111 -15.02 -9.27 -2.10
N ASP A 112 -15.15 -7.96 -2.03
CA ASP A 112 -15.58 -7.14 -3.16
C ASP A 112 -14.38 -6.90 -4.09
N VAL A 113 -14.30 -7.70 -5.13
CA VAL A 113 -13.22 -7.65 -6.13
C VAL A 113 -13.69 -7.06 -7.46
N LYS A 114 -14.91 -6.50 -7.49
CA LYS A 114 -15.45 -5.93 -8.71
C LYS A 114 -14.63 -4.74 -9.17
N PRO A 115 -14.27 -4.68 -10.47
CA PRO A 115 -13.63 -3.49 -11.01
C PRO A 115 -14.60 -2.31 -10.90
N VAL A 116 -14.07 -1.14 -10.54
CA VAL A 116 -14.87 0.09 -10.48
C VAL A 116 -15.26 0.57 -11.88
N ARG A 117 -14.50 0.18 -12.89
CA ARG A 117 -14.73 0.54 -14.29
C ARG A 117 -14.20 -0.52 -15.22
N VAL A 118 -14.98 -0.85 -16.25
CA VAL A 118 -14.59 -1.76 -17.33
C VAL A 118 -14.58 -0.97 -18.63
N PHE A 119 -13.49 -1.06 -19.37
CA PHE A 119 -13.31 -0.46 -20.69
C PHE A 119 -13.26 -1.53 -21.74
N ARG A 120 -13.68 -1.23 -22.94
CA ARG A 120 -13.40 -2.03 -24.12
C ARG A 120 -11.95 -1.76 -24.61
N PHE A 121 -11.41 -2.67 -25.40
CA PHE A 121 -10.04 -2.51 -25.87
C PHE A 121 -9.83 -1.25 -26.74
N ASP A 122 -10.83 -0.87 -27.52
CA ASP A 122 -10.82 0.34 -28.32
C ASP A 122 -10.85 1.64 -27.48
N GLU A 123 -11.22 1.55 -26.21
CA GLU A 123 -11.21 2.64 -25.22
C GLU A 123 -9.91 2.73 -24.39
N ILE A 124 -8.85 1.99 -24.75
CA ILE A 124 -7.59 1.92 -23.99
C ILE A 124 -6.98 3.29 -23.72
N ARG A 125 -7.12 4.23 -24.64
CA ARG A 125 -6.61 5.61 -24.46
C ARG A 125 -7.32 6.33 -23.33
N GLU A 126 -8.63 6.15 -23.23
CA GLU A 126 -9.42 6.74 -22.15
C GLU A 126 -9.10 6.07 -20.80
N ALA A 127 -8.87 4.74 -20.78
CA ALA A 127 -8.44 4.05 -19.59
C ALA A 127 -7.11 4.61 -19.06
N HIS A 128 -6.13 4.86 -19.94
CA HIS A 128 -4.86 5.51 -19.58
C HIS A 128 -5.07 6.93 -19.07
N ARG A 129 -5.88 7.74 -19.76
CA ARG A 129 -6.18 9.10 -19.32
C ARG A 129 -6.75 9.15 -17.89
N VAL A 130 -7.71 8.26 -17.61
CA VAL A 130 -8.33 8.16 -16.27
C VAL A 130 -7.29 7.75 -15.22
N MET A 131 -6.40 6.83 -15.56
CA MET A 131 -5.32 6.40 -14.67
C MET A 131 -4.34 7.53 -14.38
N GLU A 132 -3.86 8.22 -15.41
CA GLU A 132 -2.91 9.34 -15.30
C GLU A 132 -3.49 10.53 -14.54
N ALA A 133 -4.79 10.76 -14.69
CA ALA A 133 -5.50 11.81 -13.94
C ALA A 133 -5.82 11.42 -12.49
N ASN A 134 -5.44 10.22 -12.03
CA ASN A 134 -5.76 9.67 -10.72
C ASN A 134 -7.29 9.62 -10.44
N GLU A 135 -8.09 9.46 -11.49
CA GLU A 135 -9.56 9.42 -11.43
C GLU A 135 -10.12 8.00 -11.26
N ALA A 136 -9.27 6.98 -11.27
CA ALA A 136 -9.69 5.58 -11.27
C ALA A 136 -10.49 5.17 -10.02
N ARG A 137 -10.09 5.65 -8.84
CA ARG A 137 -10.72 5.36 -7.54
C ARG A 137 -10.91 3.86 -7.24
N GLY A 138 -10.12 3.01 -7.85
CA GLY A 138 -10.16 1.57 -7.69
C GLY A 138 -9.61 0.84 -8.91
N LYS A 139 -9.81 -0.47 -8.96
CA LYS A 139 -9.32 -1.32 -10.05
C LYS A 139 -10.12 -1.11 -11.33
N MET A 140 -9.44 -0.83 -12.42
CA MET A 140 -10.00 -0.78 -13.77
C MET A 140 -9.57 -2.00 -14.56
N VAL A 141 -10.41 -2.44 -15.47
CA VAL A 141 -10.15 -3.59 -16.36
C VAL A 141 -10.44 -3.18 -17.80
N VAL A 142 -9.58 -3.60 -18.71
CA VAL A 142 -9.81 -3.51 -20.15
C VAL A 142 -10.13 -4.91 -20.64
N VAL A 143 -11.26 -5.08 -21.31
CA VAL A 143 -11.69 -6.36 -21.87
C VAL A 143 -11.43 -6.40 -23.37
N HIS A 144 -11.04 -7.57 -23.84
CA HIS A 144 -10.90 -7.90 -25.27
C HIS A 144 -12.08 -8.83 -25.64
N ASP A 145 -12.74 -8.51 -26.75
CA ASP A 145 -13.81 -9.34 -27.32
C ASP A 145 -13.21 -10.61 -27.93
#